data_a262ef47f6275c594d112c1cb29f9fe3
#
_entry.id   a262ef47f6275c594d112c1cb29f9fe3
#
_cell.length_a   1.000
_cell.length_b   1.000
_cell.length_c   1.000
_cell.angle_alpha   90.00
_cell.angle_beta   90.00
_cell.angle_gamma   90.00
#
_symmetry.space_group_name_H-M   'P 1'
#
loop_
_entity.id
_entity.type
_entity.pdbx_description
1 polymer ?
#
loop_
_entity_poly.entity_id
_entity_poly.type
_entity_poly.pdbx_seq_one_letter_code
_entity_poly.pdbx_strand_id
1 'polypeptide(L)'
;NLPMDVRFMLPSCVPATPLDEAGAVLDYRAIDPFYEHPRVQGLAEMMNYVGAVAADSQVLEKITAAQAHHKKIDGHAPGLKGMELNAYLAAGVYSDHECYDMEDALNKLRLGQYIMIREGTAARNLDALIPLLTPQYADRCMFCSDDKHPSDLLEKGHIDYHCRRAIAQGVDPIIAVKAATHNAARYYQLNNRGAISPGYLADFAIIDDFDHFHVQMVFKKGKLWYDGQVKPFSAPPIEETLVNRARDTFHLPRLKLE
;
A
#
# COMPACT_ATOMS: atom_id res chain seq x y z
N ASN A 1 0.59 15.05 -15.19
CA ASN A 1 -0.56 15.75 -14.58
C ASN A 1 -1.77 14.82 -14.45
N LEU A 2 -1.61 13.70 -13.75
CA LEU A 2 -2.74 12.86 -13.39
C LEU A 2 -3.60 13.56 -12.32
N PRO A 3 -4.93 13.35 -12.31
CA PRO A 3 -5.81 13.84 -11.25
C PRO A 3 -5.62 13.09 -9.92
N MET A 4 -4.60 12.25 -9.85
CA MET A 4 -4.23 11.42 -8.71
C MET A 4 -2.75 11.62 -8.38
N ASP A 5 -2.41 11.50 -7.10
CA ASP A 5 -1.04 11.59 -6.62
C ASP A 5 -0.48 10.18 -6.39
N VAL A 6 0.35 9.74 -7.32
CA VAL A 6 0.94 8.39 -7.30
C VAL A 6 2.28 8.45 -6.61
N ARG A 7 2.49 7.56 -5.63
CA ARG A 7 3.73 7.33 -4.93
C ARG A 7 4.19 5.90 -5.14
N PHE A 8 5.48 5.67 -5.07
CA PHE A 8 6.07 4.37 -5.33
C PHE A 8 6.79 3.85 -4.11
N MET A 9 6.69 2.55 -3.90
CA MET A 9 7.57 1.79 -3.03
C MET A 9 8.55 1.01 -3.91
N LEU A 10 9.82 0.96 -3.55
CA LEU A 10 10.81 0.20 -4.28
C LEU A 10 10.68 -1.31 -3.97
N PRO A 11 10.86 -2.20 -4.94
CA PRO A 11 10.62 -3.62 -4.74
C PRO A 11 11.63 -4.23 -3.77
N SER A 12 11.13 -4.97 -2.80
CA SER A 12 11.95 -5.71 -1.82
C SER A 12 12.49 -7.03 -2.38
N CYS A 13 11.70 -7.70 -3.21
CA CYS A 13 11.96 -9.06 -3.69
C CYS A 13 11.77 -9.15 -5.21
N VAL A 14 12.86 -9.09 -5.96
CA VAL A 14 12.90 -9.39 -7.41
C VAL A 14 14.18 -10.20 -7.68
N PRO A 15 14.06 -11.49 -8.00
CA PRO A 15 12.84 -12.31 -8.02
C PRO A 15 12.14 -12.40 -6.68
N ALA A 16 10.89 -12.89 -6.67
CA ALA A 16 10.08 -13.00 -5.45
C ALA A 16 10.72 -13.94 -4.42
N THR A 17 11.27 -15.06 -4.89
CA THR A 17 12.06 -15.99 -4.08
C THR A 17 13.39 -16.34 -4.77
N PRO A 18 14.39 -16.86 -4.05
CA PRO A 18 15.65 -17.33 -4.66
C PRO A 18 15.47 -18.51 -5.63
N LEU A 19 14.31 -19.15 -5.65
CA LEU A 19 13.97 -20.28 -6.51
C LEU A 19 13.27 -19.84 -7.80
N ASP A 20 12.84 -18.58 -7.88
CA ASP A 20 12.15 -18.04 -9.04
C ASP A 20 13.14 -17.48 -10.08
N GLU A 21 12.76 -17.61 -11.35
CA GLU A 21 13.42 -16.91 -12.44
C GLU A 21 12.68 -15.59 -12.72
N ALA A 22 13.44 -14.52 -12.93
CA ALA A 22 12.92 -13.22 -13.30
C ALA A 22 13.78 -12.58 -14.39
N GLY A 23 13.21 -11.62 -15.11
CA GLY A 23 13.93 -10.84 -16.13
C GLY A 23 15.03 -9.94 -15.56
N ALA A 24 15.09 -9.77 -14.23
CA ALA A 24 16.13 -9.01 -13.53
C ALA A 24 16.29 -9.51 -12.10
N VAL A 25 17.46 -9.22 -11.52
CA VAL A 25 17.70 -9.33 -10.07
C VAL A 25 17.93 -7.91 -9.56
N LEU A 26 17.09 -7.47 -8.63
CA LEU A 26 17.20 -6.15 -8.02
C LEU A 26 17.73 -6.28 -6.60
N ASP A 27 19.04 -6.16 -6.44
CA ASP A 27 19.69 -6.03 -5.15
C ASP A 27 19.54 -4.59 -4.58
N TYR A 28 20.11 -4.30 -3.41
CA TYR A 28 20.00 -2.97 -2.83
C TYR A 28 20.69 -1.91 -3.71
N ARG A 29 21.79 -2.22 -4.40
CA ARG A 29 22.52 -1.27 -5.26
C ARG A 29 21.70 -0.86 -6.47
N ALA A 30 20.88 -1.77 -6.98
CA ALA A 30 20.00 -1.51 -8.11
C ALA A 30 18.85 -0.54 -7.73
N ILE A 31 18.36 -0.60 -6.49
CA ILE A 31 17.22 0.21 -6.03
C ILE A 31 17.63 1.48 -5.28
N ASP A 32 18.78 1.50 -4.61
CA ASP A 32 19.23 2.59 -3.75
C ASP A 32 19.19 3.98 -4.40
N PRO A 33 19.66 4.18 -5.65
CA PRO A 33 19.64 5.48 -6.29
C PRO A 33 18.22 6.07 -6.47
N PHE A 34 17.19 5.24 -6.46
CA PHE A 34 15.80 5.69 -6.63
C PHE A 34 15.20 6.27 -5.37
N TYR A 35 15.79 6.08 -4.19
CA TYR A 35 15.30 6.69 -2.96
C TYR A 35 15.37 8.23 -2.98
N GLU A 36 16.23 8.82 -3.79
CA GLU A 36 16.31 10.27 -4.00
C GLU A 36 15.10 10.83 -4.78
N HIS A 37 14.36 9.97 -5.49
CA HIS A 37 13.22 10.44 -6.26
C HIS A 37 12.07 10.88 -5.33
N PRO A 38 11.50 12.10 -5.50
CA PRO A 38 10.54 12.68 -4.56
C PRO A 38 9.21 11.92 -4.45
N ARG A 39 8.92 11.01 -5.37
CA ARG A 39 7.73 10.15 -5.32
C ARG A 39 8.01 8.77 -4.73
N VAL A 40 9.24 8.45 -4.42
CA VAL A 40 9.60 7.19 -3.76
C VAL A 40 9.40 7.35 -2.26
N GLN A 41 8.51 6.54 -1.70
CA GLN A 41 8.07 6.62 -0.31
C GLN A 41 8.79 5.63 0.60
N GLY A 42 9.26 4.50 0.05
CA GLY A 42 9.91 3.48 0.84
C GLY A 42 10.29 2.22 0.08
N LEU A 43 10.59 1.19 0.85
CA LEU A 43 10.76 -0.19 0.41
C LEU A 43 9.39 -0.89 0.51
N ALA A 44 8.97 -1.53 -0.57
CA ALA A 44 7.73 -2.30 -0.62
C ALA A 44 7.79 -3.49 0.34
N GLU A 45 6.65 -4.12 0.50
CA GLU A 45 6.45 -5.27 1.38
C GLU A 45 7.65 -6.22 1.43
N MET A 46 8.20 -6.43 2.61
CA MET A 46 9.31 -7.34 2.82
C MET A 46 8.77 -8.80 2.85
N MET A 47 8.51 -9.36 1.66
CA MET A 47 8.00 -10.73 1.51
C MET A 47 8.97 -11.79 1.99
N ASN A 48 10.28 -11.56 1.87
CA ASN A 48 11.28 -12.50 2.39
C ASN A 48 11.44 -12.33 3.91
N TYR A 49 10.36 -12.57 4.67
CA TYR A 49 10.41 -12.50 6.13
C TYR A 49 11.32 -13.56 6.72
N VAL A 50 11.46 -14.72 6.07
CA VAL A 50 12.40 -15.78 6.49
C VAL A 50 13.82 -15.27 6.46
N GLY A 51 14.22 -14.61 5.37
CA GLY A 51 15.54 -13.98 5.27
C GLY A 51 15.74 -12.85 6.27
N ALA A 52 14.72 -12.03 6.50
CA ALA A 52 14.79 -10.96 7.51
C ALA A 52 14.99 -11.53 8.94
N VAL A 53 14.26 -12.59 9.30
CA VAL A 53 14.38 -13.29 10.59
C VAL A 53 15.73 -13.98 10.74
N ALA A 54 16.24 -14.59 9.66
CA ALA A 54 17.54 -15.28 9.64
C ALA A 54 18.74 -14.31 9.49
N ALA A 55 18.49 -13.01 9.42
CA ALA A 55 19.52 -11.98 9.17
C ALA A 55 20.31 -12.20 7.87
N ASP A 56 19.60 -12.64 6.80
CA ASP A 56 20.19 -12.76 5.46
C ASP A 56 20.76 -11.41 5.00
N SER A 57 22.01 -11.42 4.55
CA SER A 57 22.75 -10.20 4.23
C SER A 57 22.08 -9.40 3.11
N GLN A 58 21.57 -10.03 2.06
CA GLN A 58 20.94 -9.35 0.94
C GLN A 58 19.62 -8.70 1.33
N VAL A 59 18.87 -9.33 2.25
CA VAL A 59 17.64 -8.78 2.81
C VAL A 59 17.95 -7.59 3.71
N LEU A 60 18.91 -7.74 4.62
CA LEU A 60 19.31 -6.67 5.55
C LEU A 60 19.93 -5.47 4.83
N GLU A 61 20.67 -5.68 3.75
CA GLU A 61 21.21 -4.58 2.94
C GLU A 61 20.10 -3.69 2.37
N LYS A 62 19.00 -4.27 1.85
CA LYS A 62 17.84 -3.50 1.37
C LYS A 62 17.12 -2.76 2.49
N ILE A 63 16.93 -3.41 3.63
CA ILE A 63 16.31 -2.80 4.82
C ILE A 63 17.17 -1.63 5.30
N THR A 64 18.47 -1.84 5.43
CA THR A 64 19.43 -0.82 5.91
C THR A 64 19.53 0.36 4.95
N ALA A 65 19.51 0.11 3.65
CA ALA A 65 19.48 1.17 2.63
C ALA A 65 18.21 2.04 2.78
N ALA A 66 17.05 1.43 2.92
CA ALA A 66 15.81 2.18 3.15
C ALA A 66 15.86 3.02 4.44
N GLN A 67 16.43 2.46 5.52
CA GLN A 67 16.63 3.17 6.80
C GLN A 67 17.60 4.34 6.67
N ALA A 68 18.70 4.19 5.94
CA ALA A 68 19.67 5.25 5.69
C ALA A 68 19.06 6.45 4.97
N HIS A 69 18.09 6.20 4.09
CA HIS A 69 17.31 7.24 3.42
C HIS A 69 16.07 7.71 4.22
N HIS A 70 15.90 7.29 5.47
CA HIS A 70 14.73 7.61 6.31
C HIS A 70 13.39 7.24 5.66
N LYS A 71 13.35 6.15 4.90
CA LYS A 71 12.18 5.68 4.18
C LYS A 71 11.41 4.61 4.95
N LYS A 72 10.12 4.48 4.66
CA LYS A 72 9.28 3.42 5.22
C LYS A 72 9.64 2.06 4.64
N ILE A 73 9.39 1.03 5.41
CA ILE A 73 9.54 -0.36 5.00
C ILE A 73 8.21 -1.04 5.30
N ASP A 74 7.51 -1.44 4.26
CA ASP A 74 6.27 -2.17 4.40
C ASP A 74 6.54 -3.66 4.64
N GLY A 75 5.63 -4.30 5.33
CA GLY A 75 5.77 -5.69 5.73
C GLY A 75 4.80 -6.64 5.04
N HIS A 76 5.18 -7.90 5.10
CA HIS A 76 4.44 -9.06 4.62
C HIS A 76 4.84 -10.24 5.50
N ALA A 77 4.03 -10.56 6.51
CA ALA A 77 4.40 -11.54 7.54
C ALA A 77 3.21 -12.42 7.95
N PRO A 78 2.63 -13.22 7.01
CA PRO A 78 1.47 -14.04 7.30
C PRO A 78 1.76 -15.04 8.42
N GLY A 79 1.00 -14.97 9.51
CA GLY A 79 1.10 -15.89 10.63
C GLY A 79 2.39 -15.86 11.44
N LEU A 80 3.27 -14.88 11.19
CA LEU A 80 4.52 -14.75 11.93
C LEU A 80 4.25 -14.32 13.38
N LYS A 81 4.85 -15.01 14.35
CA LYS A 81 4.57 -14.81 15.78
C LYS A 81 5.80 -15.09 16.64
N GLY A 82 5.69 -14.76 17.92
CA GLY A 82 6.73 -15.06 18.91
C GLY A 82 8.07 -14.42 18.61
N MET A 83 9.16 -15.16 18.75
CA MET A 83 10.52 -14.65 18.56
C MET A 83 10.80 -14.26 17.11
N GLU A 84 10.24 -14.95 16.14
CA GLU A 84 10.40 -14.64 14.72
C GLU A 84 9.74 -13.30 14.37
N LEU A 85 8.54 -13.02 14.90
CA LEU A 85 7.91 -11.71 14.74
C LEU A 85 8.76 -10.60 15.39
N ASN A 86 9.32 -10.83 16.58
CA ASN A 86 10.20 -9.87 17.21
C ASN A 86 11.46 -9.60 16.37
N ALA A 87 12.06 -10.64 15.79
CA ALA A 87 13.23 -10.49 14.91
C ALA A 87 12.89 -9.68 13.65
N TYR A 88 11.75 -9.94 13.02
CA TYR A 88 11.26 -9.22 11.86
C TYR A 88 11.01 -7.72 12.16
N LEU A 89 10.40 -7.42 13.30
CA LEU A 89 10.20 -6.05 13.76
C LEU A 89 11.53 -5.37 14.11
N ALA A 90 12.45 -6.09 14.76
CA ALA A 90 13.77 -5.58 15.10
C ALA A 90 14.60 -5.20 13.86
N ALA A 91 14.37 -5.88 12.73
CA ALA A 91 14.95 -5.51 11.44
C ALA A 91 14.41 -4.16 10.91
N GLY A 92 13.29 -3.65 11.43
CA GLY A 92 12.75 -2.34 11.07
C GLY A 92 11.49 -2.38 10.19
N VAL A 93 10.79 -3.51 10.15
CA VAL A 93 9.56 -3.66 9.36
C VAL A 93 8.34 -3.49 10.28
N TYR A 94 7.64 -2.35 10.18
CA TYR A 94 6.61 -1.95 11.14
C TYR A 94 5.18 -1.92 10.57
N SER A 95 4.89 -2.60 9.47
CA SER A 95 3.53 -2.80 8.97
C SER A 95 3.30 -4.25 8.57
N ASP A 96 2.04 -4.63 8.44
CA ASP A 96 1.64 -5.89 7.82
C ASP A 96 0.23 -5.78 7.23
N HIS A 97 0.02 -6.42 6.08
CA HIS A 97 -1.27 -6.50 5.39
C HIS A 97 -1.77 -7.94 5.24
N GLU A 98 -1.00 -8.91 5.75
CA GLU A 98 -1.25 -10.34 5.62
C GLU A 98 -1.97 -10.96 6.83
N CYS A 99 -2.34 -10.17 7.84
CA CYS A 99 -3.12 -10.67 8.95
C CYS A 99 -4.46 -11.24 8.46
N TYR A 100 -4.76 -12.47 8.78
CA TYR A 100 -5.99 -13.14 8.36
C TYR A 100 -7.04 -13.24 9.48
N ASP A 101 -6.66 -13.02 10.74
CA ASP A 101 -7.56 -13.01 11.89
C ASP A 101 -7.16 -12.01 12.97
N MET A 102 -8.04 -11.87 13.97
CA MET A 102 -7.87 -10.94 15.07
C MET A 102 -6.70 -11.28 15.98
N GLU A 103 -6.39 -12.56 16.18
CA GLU A 103 -5.30 -12.98 17.06
C GLU A 103 -3.95 -12.58 16.47
N ASP A 104 -3.73 -12.88 15.20
CA ASP A 104 -2.53 -12.50 14.46
C ASP A 104 -2.34 -10.98 14.47
N ALA A 105 -3.39 -10.24 14.13
CA ALA A 105 -3.35 -8.78 14.11
C ALA A 105 -3.08 -8.15 15.49
N LEU A 106 -3.73 -8.66 16.55
CA LEU A 106 -3.51 -8.17 17.91
C LEU A 106 -2.09 -8.45 18.43
N ASN A 107 -1.51 -9.60 18.07
CA ASN A 107 -0.12 -9.91 18.44
C ASN A 107 0.86 -8.90 17.80
N LYS A 108 0.64 -8.54 16.54
CA LYS A 108 1.43 -7.53 15.82
C LYS A 108 1.21 -6.12 16.37
N LEU A 109 -0.04 -5.72 16.62
CA LEU A 109 -0.37 -4.42 17.23
C LEU A 109 0.27 -4.23 18.61
N ARG A 110 0.28 -5.27 19.46
CA ARG A 110 0.91 -5.24 20.79
C ARG A 110 2.42 -4.97 20.73
N LEU A 111 3.07 -5.38 19.65
CA LEU A 111 4.48 -5.13 19.38
C LEU A 111 4.71 -3.80 18.62
N GLY A 112 3.66 -3.02 18.38
CA GLY A 112 3.76 -1.70 17.77
C GLY A 112 3.65 -1.68 16.24
N GLN A 113 3.34 -2.79 15.59
CA GLN A 113 3.17 -2.85 14.15
C GLN A 113 1.87 -2.14 13.71
N TYR A 114 1.87 -1.57 12.52
CA TYR A 114 0.67 -1.06 11.87
C TYR A 114 -0.01 -2.18 11.09
N ILE A 115 -1.34 -2.23 11.13
CA ILE A 115 -2.13 -3.21 10.37
C ILE A 115 -2.81 -2.50 9.21
N MET A 116 -2.54 -3.00 8.02
CA MET A 116 -3.20 -2.60 6.79
C MET A 116 -4.32 -3.60 6.50
N ILE A 117 -5.56 -3.18 6.76
CA ILE A 117 -6.76 -4.01 6.57
C ILE A 117 -7.06 -4.05 5.09
N ARG A 118 -6.95 -5.24 4.48
CA ARG A 118 -6.93 -5.44 3.05
C ARG A 118 -8.25 -5.96 2.50
N GLU A 119 -8.66 -5.41 1.36
CA GLU A 119 -9.74 -5.94 0.54
C GLU A 119 -9.35 -5.91 -0.93
N GLY A 120 -8.64 -6.93 -1.36
CA GLY A 120 -8.28 -7.19 -2.74
C GLY A 120 -9.36 -7.94 -3.52
N THR A 121 -9.00 -8.56 -4.61
CA THR A 121 -9.84 -9.48 -5.38
C THR A 121 -9.74 -10.90 -4.86
N ALA A 122 -8.54 -11.43 -4.73
CA ALA A 122 -8.27 -12.76 -4.17
C ALA A 122 -8.05 -12.70 -2.65
N ALA A 123 -7.20 -11.80 -2.19
CA ALA A 123 -6.84 -11.68 -0.79
C ALA A 123 -7.74 -10.68 -0.05
N ARG A 124 -8.57 -11.20 0.85
CA ARG A 124 -9.61 -10.43 1.56
C ARG A 124 -9.57 -10.73 3.04
N ASN A 125 -9.25 -9.72 3.85
CA ASN A 125 -9.29 -9.85 5.30
C ASN A 125 -10.12 -8.74 5.98
N LEU A 126 -10.80 -7.90 5.19
CA LEU A 126 -11.55 -6.75 5.69
C LEU A 126 -12.54 -7.16 6.79
N ASP A 127 -13.45 -8.08 6.50
CA ASP A 127 -14.50 -8.49 7.44
C ASP A 127 -13.93 -9.11 8.72
N ALA A 128 -12.84 -9.86 8.63
CA ALA A 128 -12.17 -10.47 9.78
C ALA A 128 -11.50 -9.42 10.69
N LEU A 129 -11.03 -8.32 10.12
CA LEU A 129 -10.24 -7.31 10.83
C LEU A 129 -10.99 -6.01 11.13
N ILE A 130 -12.20 -5.81 10.62
CA ILE A 130 -13.08 -4.68 11.00
C ILE A 130 -13.19 -4.52 12.53
N PRO A 131 -13.28 -5.59 13.35
CA PRO A 131 -13.33 -5.43 14.80
C PRO A 131 -12.10 -4.76 15.45
N LEU A 132 -10.99 -4.57 14.73
CA LEU A 132 -9.85 -3.76 15.19
C LEU A 132 -10.15 -2.24 15.17
N LEU A 133 -11.16 -1.81 14.40
CA LEU A 133 -11.48 -0.41 14.23
C LEU A 133 -12.27 0.13 15.45
N THR A 134 -11.64 0.04 16.61
CA THR A 134 -12.10 0.59 17.88
C THR A 134 -11.21 1.77 18.30
N PRO A 135 -11.67 2.64 19.22
CA PRO A 135 -10.83 3.72 19.73
C PRO A 135 -9.46 3.27 20.27
N GLN A 136 -9.36 2.01 20.72
CA GLN A 136 -8.13 1.46 21.30
C GLN A 136 -7.06 1.16 20.24
N TYR A 137 -7.45 0.66 19.05
CA TYR A 137 -6.51 0.14 18.05
C TYR A 137 -6.49 0.90 16.73
N ALA A 138 -7.57 1.63 16.43
CA ALA A 138 -7.79 2.24 15.12
C ALA A 138 -6.65 3.15 14.64
N ASP A 139 -5.95 3.84 15.55
CA ASP A 139 -4.86 4.76 15.19
C ASP A 139 -3.64 4.06 14.56
N ARG A 140 -3.56 2.74 14.67
CA ARG A 140 -2.54 1.92 14.00
C ARG A 140 -3.12 1.03 12.90
N CYS A 141 -4.37 1.25 12.51
CA CYS A 141 -5.03 0.54 11.42
C CYS A 141 -5.25 1.48 10.24
N MET A 142 -5.07 0.99 9.02
CA MET A 142 -5.41 1.69 7.79
C MET A 142 -5.92 0.70 6.75
N PHE A 143 -6.65 1.19 5.75
CA PHE A 143 -7.15 0.35 4.67
C PHE A 143 -6.15 0.25 3.52
N CYS A 144 -6.12 -0.91 2.87
CA CYS A 144 -5.41 -1.14 1.63
C CYS A 144 -6.19 -2.11 0.71
N SER A 145 -5.79 -2.22 -0.54
CA SER A 145 -6.50 -3.03 -1.54
C SER A 145 -5.66 -4.16 -2.13
N ASP A 146 -4.33 -4.02 -2.13
CA ASP A 146 -3.40 -5.00 -2.70
C ASP A 146 -3.78 -5.41 -4.15
N ASP A 147 -4.17 -6.65 -4.39
CA ASP A 147 -4.42 -7.29 -5.69
C ASP A 147 -5.77 -6.94 -6.36
N LYS A 148 -6.36 -5.79 -6.05
CA LYS A 148 -7.70 -5.44 -6.52
C LYS A 148 -7.77 -5.22 -8.03
N HIS A 149 -8.55 -6.05 -8.72
CA HIS A 149 -8.72 -6.00 -10.17
C HIS A 149 -9.58 -4.80 -10.63
N PRO A 150 -9.36 -4.31 -11.86
CA PRO A 150 -10.15 -3.20 -12.43
C PRO A 150 -11.65 -3.44 -12.44
N SER A 151 -12.11 -4.68 -12.66
CA SER A 151 -13.54 -5.05 -12.60
C SER A 151 -14.13 -4.80 -11.21
N ASP A 152 -13.42 -5.22 -10.14
CA ASP A 152 -13.88 -4.98 -8.78
C ASP A 152 -13.87 -3.49 -8.43
N LEU A 153 -12.91 -2.72 -8.96
CA LEU A 153 -12.89 -1.26 -8.78
C LEU A 153 -14.12 -0.60 -9.38
N LEU A 154 -14.57 -1.07 -10.55
CA LEU A 154 -15.76 -0.54 -11.25
C LEU A 154 -17.06 -0.97 -10.57
N GLU A 155 -17.15 -2.21 -10.14
CA GLU A 155 -18.38 -2.79 -9.60
C GLU A 155 -18.61 -2.44 -8.13
N LYS A 156 -17.56 -2.52 -7.30
CA LYS A 156 -17.66 -2.39 -5.84
C LYS A 156 -17.15 -1.06 -5.31
N GLY A 157 -16.23 -0.43 -6.02
CA GLY A 157 -15.46 0.71 -5.56
C GLY A 157 -14.10 0.31 -4.97
N HIS A 158 -13.42 1.25 -4.36
CA HIS A 158 -12.07 1.10 -3.81
C HIS A 158 -12.08 1.28 -2.28
N ILE A 159 -11.37 2.26 -1.76
CA ILE A 159 -11.32 2.56 -0.30
C ILE A 159 -12.68 3.06 0.24
N ASP A 160 -13.50 3.66 -0.61
CA ASP A 160 -14.89 4.00 -0.28
C ASP A 160 -15.73 2.76 0.08
N TYR A 161 -15.51 1.65 -0.62
CA TYR A 161 -16.15 0.36 -0.28
C TYR A 161 -15.71 -0.12 1.11
N HIS A 162 -14.43 0.03 1.48
CA HIS A 162 -13.95 -0.35 2.81
C HIS A 162 -14.64 0.46 3.90
N CYS A 163 -14.80 1.78 3.68
CA CYS A 163 -15.54 2.64 4.61
C CYS A 163 -16.99 2.19 4.76
N ARG A 164 -17.72 2.02 3.65
CA ARG A 164 -19.11 1.53 3.66
C ARG A 164 -19.25 0.20 4.42
N ARG A 165 -18.35 -0.74 4.13
CA ARG A 165 -18.39 -2.08 4.74
C ARG A 165 -18.12 -2.02 6.24
N ALA A 166 -17.17 -1.22 6.68
CA ALA A 166 -16.86 -1.02 8.10
C ALA A 166 -18.02 -0.36 8.85
N ILE A 167 -18.59 0.70 8.30
CA ILE A 167 -19.73 1.42 8.89
C ILE A 167 -20.96 0.51 8.98
N ALA A 168 -21.25 -0.26 7.93
CA ALA A 168 -22.35 -1.22 7.93
C ALA A 168 -22.20 -2.32 8.99
N GLN A 169 -20.99 -2.59 9.47
CA GLN A 169 -20.71 -3.50 10.58
C GLN A 169 -20.66 -2.79 11.95
N GLY A 170 -21.04 -1.52 12.03
CA GLY A 170 -21.16 -0.76 13.28
C GLY A 170 -19.91 -0.01 13.71
N VAL A 171 -18.90 0.12 12.86
CA VAL A 171 -17.75 0.98 13.12
C VAL A 171 -18.17 2.44 13.08
N ASP A 172 -17.71 3.24 14.03
CA ASP A 172 -17.89 4.69 14.00
C ASP A 172 -17.40 5.26 12.65
N PRO A 173 -18.23 6.03 11.93
CA PRO A 173 -17.87 6.56 10.61
C PRO A 173 -16.57 7.38 10.62
N ILE A 174 -16.29 8.12 11.69
CA ILE A 174 -15.06 8.91 11.82
C ILE A 174 -13.84 8.00 11.94
N ILE A 175 -13.95 6.88 12.63
CA ILE A 175 -12.87 5.87 12.72
C ILE A 175 -12.62 5.25 11.33
N ALA A 176 -13.67 4.89 10.60
CA ALA A 176 -13.54 4.35 9.25
C ALA A 176 -12.86 5.35 8.29
N VAL A 177 -13.29 6.61 8.32
CA VAL A 177 -12.68 7.70 7.52
C VAL A 177 -11.23 7.94 7.92
N LYS A 178 -10.89 7.91 9.21
CA LYS A 178 -9.49 8.04 9.67
C LYS A 178 -8.61 6.89 9.12
N ALA A 179 -9.09 5.66 9.15
CA ALA A 179 -8.38 4.51 8.59
C ALA A 179 -8.16 4.63 7.09
N ALA A 180 -9.09 5.24 6.37
CA ALA A 180 -9.01 5.49 4.92
C ALA A 180 -8.11 6.69 4.54
N THR A 181 -7.81 7.60 5.46
CA THR A 181 -7.20 8.91 5.13
C THR A 181 -6.04 9.26 6.07
N HIS A 182 -6.35 9.71 7.27
CA HIS A 182 -5.41 10.27 8.23
C HIS A 182 -4.33 9.27 8.64
N ASN A 183 -4.70 8.02 8.92
CA ASN A 183 -3.77 7.02 9.41
C ASN A 183 -2.74 6.63 8.34
N ALA A 184 -3.18 6.45 7.09
CA ALA A 184 -2.29 6.23 5.96
C ALA A 184 -1.37 7.44 5.71
N ALA A 185 -1.92 8.67 5.78
CA ALA A 185 -1.11 9.88 5.63
C ALA A 185 -0.05 10.00 6.73
N ARG A 186 -0.39 9.69 7.98
CA ARG A 186 0.58 9.66 9.10
C ARG A 186 1.65 8.59 8.91
N TYR A 187 1.24 7.38 8.57
CA TYR A 187 2.18 6.27 8.36
C TYR A 187 3.21 6.61 7.29
N TYR A 188 2.77 7.08 6.13
CA TYR A 188 3.64 7.46 5.02
C TYR A 188 4.22 8.90 5.13
N GLN A 189 4.05 9.57 6.26
CA GLN A 189 4.60 10.92 6.52
C GLN A 189 4.15 11.97 5.49
N LEU A 190 2.91 11.89 5.03
CA LEU A 190 2.30 12.87 4.12
C LEU A 190 1.75 14.06 4.93
N ASN A 191 2.62 14.92 5.42
CA ASN A 191 2.36 15.91 6.47
C ASN A 191 1.29 16.97 6.14
N ASN A 192 0.87 17.11 4.89
CA ASN A 192 -0.12 18.09 4.44
C ASN A 192 -1.37 17.44 3.84
N ARG A 193 -1.71 16.21 4.25
CA ARG A 193 -2.83 15.42 3.75
C ARG A 193 -3.53 14.64 4.89
N GLY A 194 -4.68 14.04 4.55
CA GLY A 194 -5.41 13.16 5.47
C GLY A 194 -6.27 13.89 6.50
N ALA A 195 -6.38 15.20 6.38
CA ALA A 195 -7.31 16.02 7.18
C ALA A 195 -7.70 17.29 6.43
N ILE A 196 -8.84 17.87 6.79
CA ILE A 196 -9.24 19.22 6.38
C ILE A 196 -8.73 20.18 7.45
N SER A 197 -7.61 20.86 7.15
CA SER A 197 -6.92 21.71 8.10
C SER A 197 -6.19 22.87 7.40
N PRO A 198 -6.01 24.02 8.04
CA PRO A 198 -5.20 25.10 7.50
C PRO A 198 -3.80 24.63 7.13
N GLY A 199 -3.33 25.00 5.92
CA GLY A 199 -2.02 24.58 5.39
C GLY A 199 -2.00 23.21 4.70
N TYR A 200 -3.08 22.42 4.78
CA TYR A 200 -3.19 21.15 4.07
C TYR A 200 -3.62 21.38 2.62
N LEU A 201 -3.27 20.41 1.76
CA LEU A 201 -3.76 20.41 0.39
C LEU A 201 -5.28 20.20 0.39
N ALA A 202 -5.98 20.97 -0.44
CA ALA A 202 -7.41 20.82 -0.64
C ALA A 202 -7.72 19.57 -1.50
N ASP A 203 -7.37 18.40 -0.95
CA ASP A 203 -7.65 17.06 -1.46
C ASP A 203 -8.76 16.47 -0.60
N PHE A 204 -10.01 16.50 -1.09
CA PHE A 204 -11.15 15.99 -0.32
C PHE A 204 -12.26 15.45 -1.25
N ALA A 205 -13.09 14.60 -0.69
CA ALA A 205 -14.32 14.12 -1.31
C ALA A 205 -15.53 14.64 -0.53
N ILE A 206 -16.61 14.91 -1.24
CA ILE A 206 -17.94 15.17 -0.67
C ILE A 206 -18.77 13.90 -0.85
N ILE A 207 -19.30 13.39 0.23
CA ILE A 207 -20.19 12.22 0.25
C ILE A 207 -21.63 12.68 0.59
N ASP A 208 -22.60 11.83 0.28
CA ASP A 208 -24.01 12.06 0.61
C ASP A 208 -24.25 11.98 2.13
N ASP A 209 -23.97 10.83 2.71
CA ASP A 209 -24.07 10.54 4.13
C ASP A 209 -23.11 9.42 4.53
N PHE A 210 -23.12 9.04 5.80
CA PHE A 210 -22.27 7.93 6.26
C PHE A 210 -22.91 6.54 6.07
N ASP A 211 -24.21 6.45 5.86
CA ASP A 211 -24.89 5.16 5.70
C ASP A 211 -24.66 4.59 4.30
N HIS A 212 -24.78 5.43 3.27
CA HIS A 212 -24.55 5.06 1.86
C HIS A 212 -23.13 5.27 1.42
N PHE A 213 -22.49 6.32 1.93
CA PHE A 213 -21.10 6.71 1.61
C PHE A 213 -20.85 6.87 0.11
N HIS A 214 -21.81 7.46 -0.64
CA HIS A 214 -21.62 7.72 -2.04
C HIS A 214 -20.81 8.99 -2.26
N VAL A 215 -19.74 8.89 -3.03
CA VAL A 215 -18.90 10.03 -3.39
C VAL A 215 -19.61 10.86 -4.46
N GLN A 216 -20.02 12.07 -4.12
CA GLN A 216 -20.69 13.01 -5.02
C GLN A 216 -19.71 13.92 -5.76
N MET A 217 -18.66 14.38 -5.06
CA MET A 217 -17.64 15.23 -5.67
C MET A 217 -16.25 14.87 -5.16
N VAL A 218 -15.25 15.06 -6.01
CA VAL A 218 -13.83 14.90 -5.64
C VAL A 218 -13.04 16.15 -6.06
N PHE A 219 -12.34 16.69 -5.09
CA PHE A 219 -11.42 17.80 -5.27
C PHE A 219 -9.97 17.35 -5.08
N LYS A 220 -9.09 17.84 -5.94
CA LYS A 220 -7.65 17.63 -5.87
C LYS A 220 -6.93 18.95 -6.00
N LYS A 221 -6.18 19.36 -4.98
CA LYS A 221 -5.52 20.67 -4.89
C LYS A 221 -6.50 21.82 -5.16
N GLY A 222 -7.70 21.73 -4.61
CA GLY A 222 -8.77 22.71 -4.78
C GLY A 222 -9.47 22.70 -6.13
N LYS A 223 -9.08 21.84 -7.06
CA LYS A 223 -9.71 21.69 -8.37
C LYS A 223 -10.72 20.53 -8.36
N LEU A 224 -11.92 20.77 -8.85
CA LEU A 224 -12.95 19.76 -9.05
C LEU A 224 -12.54 18.77 -10.15
N TRP A 225 -12.55 17.46 -9.82
CA TRP A 225 -12.23 16.37 -10.75
C TRP A 225 -13.36 15.41 -11.01
N TYR A 226 -14.35 15.38 -10.13
CA TYR A 226 -15.53 14.53 -10.25
C TYR A 226 -16.74 15.23 -9.63
N ASP A 227 -17.87 15.20 -10.31
CA ASP A 227 -19.19 15.67 -9.87
C ASP A 227 -20.32 14.84 -10.50
N GLY A 228 -20.19 13.51 -10.40
CA GLY A 228 -20.98 12.54 -11.13
C GLY A 228 -20.34 12.09 -12.45
N GLN A 229 -19.40 12.88 -12.98
CA GLN A 229 -18.58 12.54 -14.14
C GLN A 229 -17.13 12.93 -13.91
N VAL A 230 -16.19 12.06 -14.34
CA VAL A 230 -14.77 12.36 -14.30
C VAL A 230 -14.46 13.50 -15.27
N LYS A 231 -13.80 14.56 -14.80
CA LYS A 231 -13.39 15.66 -15.64
C LYS A 231 -12.29 15.21 -16.62
N PRO A 232 -12.33 15.67 -17.86
CA PRO A 232 -11.33 15.32 -18.85
C PRO A 232 -9.91 15.67 -18.37
N PHE A 233 -8.98 14.77 -18.59
CA PHE A 233 -7.56 15.03 -18.37
C PHE A 233 -6.74 14.42 -19.51
N SER A 234 -5.60 15.03 -19.78
CA SER A 234 -4.63 14.51 -20.74
C SER A 234 -3.40 14.03 -19.98
N ALA A 235 -3.06 12.77 -20.14
CA ALA A 235 -1.76 12.27 -19.69
C ALA A 235 -0.66 12.87 -20.59
N PRO A 236 0.52 13.22 -20.04
CA PRO A 236 1.63 13.60 -20.89
C PRO A 236 2.02 12.42 -21.79
N PRO A 237 2.48 12.69 -23.02
CA PRO A 237 2.97 11.62 -23.89
C PRO A 237 4.13 10.89 -23.21
N ILE A 238 4.14 9.58 -23.35
CA ILE A 238 5.29 8.76 -22.92
C ILE A 238 6.32 8.80 -24.05
N GLU A 239 7.59 8.94 -23.71
CA GLU A 239 8.67 8.86 -24.69
C GLU A 239 8.65 7.51 -25.41
N GLU A 240 8.67 7.55 -26.75
CA GLU A 240 8.58 6.35 -27.58
C GLU A 240 9.72 5.36 -27.28
N THR A 241 10.90 5.86 -26.94
CA THR A 241 12.04 5.06 -26.52
C THR A 241 11.76 4.22 -25.28
N LEU A 242 11.05 4.77 -24.28
CA LEU A 242 10.64 4.05 -23.07
C LEU A 242 9.57 3.00 -23.39
N VAL A 243 8.63 3.33 -24.28
CA VAL A 243 7.57 2.40 -24.73
C VAL A 243 8.20 1.22 -25.45
N ASN A 244 9.15 1.46 -26.34
CA ASN A 244 9.82 0.43 -27.11
C ASN A 244 10.66 -0.48 -26.19
N ARG A 245 11.42 0.10 -25.23
CA ARG A 245 12.15 -0.69 -24.23
C ARG A 245 11.23 -1.58 -23.40
N ALA A 246 10.06 -1.08 -22.99
CA ALA A 246 9.09 -1.86 -22.22
C ALA A 246 8.43 -2.98 -23.06
N ARG A 247 8.31 -2.80 -24.36
CA ARG A 247 7.77 -3.82 -25.28
C ARG A 247 8.80 -4.87 -25.72
N ASP A 248 10.07 -4.49 -25.78
CA ASP A 248 11.16 -5.36 -26.21
C ASP A 248 11.81 -6.06 -25.00
N THR A 249 11.01 -6.81 -24.25
CA THR A 249 11.45 -7.52 -23.04
C THR A 249 11.41 -9.04 -23.17
N PHE A 250 10.84 -9.56 -24.27
CA PHE A 250 10.76 -11.00 -24.54
C PHE A 250 11.70 -11.40 -25.67
N HIS A 251 12.75 -12.12 -25.33
CA HIS A 251 13.74 -12.61 -26.28
C HIS A 251 13.72 -14.15 -26.28
N LEU A 252 12.68 -14.73 -26.89
CA LEU A 252 12.57 -16.18 -27.01
C LEU A 252 13.37 -16.68 -28.25
N PRO A 253 14.10 -17.79 -28.12
CA PRO A 253 14.67 -18.43 -29.28
C PRO A 253 13.56 -18.91 -30.23
N ARG A 254 13.79 -18.84 -31.53
CA ARG A 254 12.85 -19.39 -32.51
C ARG A 254 12.66 -20.88 -32.24
N LEU A 255 11.46 -21.26 -31.82
CA LEU A 255 11.10 -22.66 -31.72
C LEU A 255 11.11 -23.26 -33.14
N LYS A 256 11.93 -24.30 -33.34
CA LYS A 256 11.83 -25.16 -34.50
C LYS A 256 10.74 -26.20 -34.16
N LEU A 257 9.63 -26.17 -34.90
CA LEU A 257 8.68 -27.27 -34.91
C LEU A 257 9.39 -28.42 -35.65
N GLU A 258 9.71 -29.52 -34.95
CA GLU A 258 10.09 -30.76 -35.52
C GLU A 258 8.85 -31.54 -35.99
#